data_734042a7576d7a58db2f2641004569b7
#
_entry.id   734042a7576d7a58db2f2641004569b7
#
_cell.length_a   1.000
_cell.length_b   1.000
_cell.length_c   1.000
_cell.angle_alpha   90.00
_cell.angle_beta   90.00
_cell.angle_gamma   90.00
#
_symmetry.space_group_name_H-M   'P 1'
#
loop_
_entity.id
_entity.type
_entity.pdbx_description
1 polymer ?
#
loop_
_entity_poly.entity_id
_entity_poly.type
_entity_poly.pdbx_seq_one_letter_code
_entity_poly.pdbx_strand_id
1 'polypeptide(L)'
;MYFFYICSLTNDCKKMKKKIMNVCGVALLAVSLLACSGQKKGAEAAESVSDTVKVATEAMSAQADSTGYIVRIGEIAPDFTITLTDGKQVTLSSLRGKVVMLQFTASWCGVCRKEMPFIEKDIWQKHKDNTSFALYGIDRDEPLERVKAFAKQTGVTYPLGLDPGADIFAKYAERNAGITRNVLIDKEGKIVMMTRLYNEEEFASLCKKIDELLK
;
A
#
# COMPACT_ATOMS: atom_id res chain seq x y z
N MET A 1 39.72 6.36 30.47
CA MET A 1 39.37 5.77 31.78
C MET A 1 37.86 5.71 31.83
N TYR A 2 37.32 4.49 32.06
CA TYR A 2 35.91 4.08 32.20
C TYR A 2 35.14 3.84 30.91
N PHE A 3 34.49 2.75 30.71
CA PHE A 3 34.53 1.34 31.18
C PHE A 3 33.55 0.62 30.23
N PHE A 4 33.97 -0.48 29.70
CA PHE A 4 33.16 -1.48 28.98
C PHE A 4 31.96 -1.92 29.81
N TYR A 5 30.76 -1.95 29.21
CA TYR A 5 29.72 -2.89 29.61
C TYR A 5 29.18 -3.59 28.37
N ILE A 6 29.76 -4.75 28.15
CA ILE A 6 29.18 -5.81 27.31
C ILE A 6 28.12 -6.47 28.19
N CYS A 7 26.88 -6.43 27.81
CA CYS A 7 25.86 -7.32 28.34
C CYS A 7 25.38 -8.26 27.27
N SER A 8 25.93 -9.47 27.29
CA SER A 8 25.46 -10.68 26.67
C SER A 8 24.08 -11.03 27.22
N LEU A 9 23.05 -11.05 26.35
CA LEU A 9 21.76 -11.68 26.63
C LEU A 9 21.24 -12.41 25.40
N THR A 10 21.93 -13.49 25.06
CA THR A 10 21.33 -14.60 24.33
C THR A 10 20.89 -15.62 25.38
N ASN A 11 19.61 -15.86 25.58
CA ASN A 11 18.99 -17.14 25.96
C ASN A 11 17.67 -17.12 26.70
N ASP A 12 16.94 -15.97 26.79
CA ASP A 12 15.66 -16.00 27.54
C ASP A 12 14.37 -15.92 26.69
N CYS A 13 14.48 -15.82 25.38
CA CYS A 13 13.29 -15.72 24.51
C CYS A 13 12.70 -17.09 24.09
N LYS A 14 13.33 -18.20 24.46
CA LYS A 14 12.87 -19.57 24.10
C LYS A 14 12.02 -20.27 25.18
N LYS A 15 11.89 -19.70 26.37
CA LYS A 15 11.20 -20.36 27.50
C LYS A 15 9.75 -19.95 27.73
N MET A 16 9.23 -18.92 27.06
CA MET A 16 7.86 -18.46 27.23
C MET A 16 6.82 -19.02 26.23
N LYS A 17 7.24 -19.80 25.23
CA LYS A 17 6.30 -20.42 24.26
C LYS A 17 5.79 -21.81 24.60
N LYS A 18 6.06 -22.34 25.81
CA LYS A 18 5.70 -23.73 26.17
C LYS A 18 4.71 -23.89 27.33
N LYS A 19 3.99 -22.83 27.75
CA LYS A 19 3.12 -22.91 28.94
C LYS A 19 1.64 -22.53 28.74
N ILE A 20 1.16 -22.39 27.51
CA ILE A 20 -0.27 -22.18 27.24
C ILE A 20 -0.74 -23.23 26.22
N MET A 21 -0.67 -24.49 26.63
CA MET A 21 -1.36 -25.57 25.92
C MET A 21 -1.54 -26.72 26.91
N ASN A 22 -2.55 -26.61 27.74
CA ASN A 22 -3.27 -27.68 28.44
C ASN A 22 -4.20 -27.02 29.45
N VAL A 23 -5.46 -26.91 29.15
CA VAL A 23 -6.64 -27.04 29.97
C VAL A 23 -7.83 -26.64 29.10
N CYS A 24 -8.60 -27.55 28.64
CA CYS A 24 -9.98 -27.84 28.88
C CYS A 24 -10.48 -28.87 27.88
N GLY A 25 -10.58 -30.06 28.38
CA GLY A 25 -11.33 -31.14 27.76
C GLY A 25 -12.79 -31.10 28.24
N VAL A 26 -13.64 -31.61 27.37
CA VAL A 26 -14.90 -32.33 27.64
C VAL A 26 -16.06 -31.61 28.35
N ALA A 27 -17.11 -31.37 27.58
CA ALA A 27 -18.48 -31.67 27.98
C ALA A 27 -19.39 -31.83 26.75
N LEU A 28 -19.69 -33.09 26.43
CA LEU A 28 -20.81 -33.52 25.61
C LEU A 28 -22.09 -33.39 26.44
N LEU A 29 -23.18 -32.88 25.88
CA LEU A 29 -24.55 -33.27 26.21
C LEU A 29 -25.48 -32.98 25.03
N ALA A 30 -26.08 -34.07 24.57
CA ALA A 30 -27.13 -34.14 23.57
C ALA A 30 -28.52 -33.93 24.22
N VAL A 31 -29.47 -33.33 23.52
CA VAL A 31 -30.94 -33.55 23.63
C VAL A 31 -31.57 -33.02 22.34
N SER A 32 -32.03 -33.90 21.46
CA SER A 32 -33.35 -34.46 21.10
C SER A 32 -34.38 -33.49 20.53
N LEU A 33 -34.67 -33.72 19.26
CA LEU A 33 -35.94 -33.93 18.53
C LEU A 33 -37.21 -33.24 19.07
N LEU A 34 -37.85 -32.47 18.17
CA LEU A 34 -39.30 -32.62 17.93
C LEU A 34 -39.65 -32.13 16.50
N ALA A 35 -40.26 -33.05 15.78
CA ALA A 35 -40.87 -32.87 14.47
C ALA A 35 -42.28 -32.27 14.63
N CYS A 36 -42.72 -31.46 13.66
CA CYS A 36 -44.12 -31.36 13.33
C CYS A 36 -44.32 -31.08 11.84
N SER A 37 -45.00 -31.98 11.21
CA SER A 37 -45.47 -32.08 9.84
C SER A 37 -46.64 -31.15 9.56
N GLY A 38 -46.75 -30.70 8.29
CA GLY A 38 -47.97 -30.04 7.80
C GLY A 38 -47.94 -29.95 6.26
N GLN A 39 -48.57 -30.91 5.65
CA GLN A 39 -48.72 -31.15 4.21
C GLN A 39 -50.06 -30.59 3.70
N LYS A 40 -50.07 -29.98 2.47
CA LYS A 40 -51.10 -30.07 1.41
C LYS A 40 -50.73 -29.15 0.26
N LYS A 41 -50.42 -29.69 -0.91
CA LYS A 41 -51.19 -30.11 -2.11
C LYS A 41 -51.85 -28.95 -2.87
N GLY A 42 -51.45 -28.86 -4.15
CA GLY A 42 -52.34 -28.43 -5.22
C GLY A 42 -51.60 -27.78 -6.41
N ALA A 43 -51.31 -28.58 -7.47
CA ALA A 43 -51.60 -28.49 -8.90
C ALA A 43 -51.04 -27.28 -9.71
N GLU A 44 -50.04 -27.50 -10.58
CA GLU A 44 -50.15 -27.77 -12.04
C GLU A 44 -50.67 -26.59 -12.89
N ALA A 45 -49.83 -25.98 -13.70
CA ALA A 45 -49.81 -26.03 -15.17
C ALA A 45 -48.91 -24.94 -15.83
N ALA A 46 -48.09 -25.44 -16.78
CA ALA A 46 -47.76 -24.90 -18.10
C ALA A 46 -46.83 -23.67 -18.29
N GLU A 47 -45.64 -24.00 -18.78
CA GLU A 47 -44.85 -23.42 -19.89
C GLU A 47 -45.08 -21.96 -20.31
N SER A 48 -43.99 -21.17 -20.26
CA SER A 48 -43.47 -20.49 -21.45
C SER A 48 -42.01 -20.13 -21.27
N VAL A 49 -41.20 -20.62 -22.19
CA VAL A 49 -39.80 -20.29 -22.41
C VAL A 49 -39.69 -18.82 -22.78
N SER A 50 -38.91 -18.07 -22.05
CA SER A 50 -38.36 -16.79 -22.51
C SER A 50 -36.94 -16.66 -21.99
N ASP A 51 -36.01 -16.96 -22.89
CA ASP A 51 -34.61 -16.64 -22.78
C ASP A 51 -34.44 -15.12 -22.57
N THR A 52 -34.19 -14.74 -21.32
CA THR A 52 -33.63 -13.44 -21.06
C THR A 52 -32.28 -13.64 -20.41
N VAL A 53 -31.26 -13.54 -21.26
CA VAL A 53 -29.88 -13.41 -20.85
C VAL A 53 -29.78 -12.21 -19.89
N LYS A 54 -29.80 -12.50 -18.61
CA LYS A 54 -29.41 -11.53 -17.59
C LYS A 54 -27.90 -11.38 -17.67
N VAL A 55 -27.46 -10.40 -18.45
CA VAL A 55 -26.15 -9.79 -18.26
C VAL A 55 -26.14 -9.24 -16.83
N ALA A 56 -25.56 -10.01 -15.93
CA ALA A 56 -25.24 -9.51 -14.59
C ALA A 56 -24.14 -8.45 -14.77
N THR A 57 -24.56 -7.22 -14.95
CA THR A 57 -23.71 -6.06 -14.69
C THR A 57 -23.51 -6.04 -13.19
N GLU A 58 -22.48 -6.69 -12.70
CA GLU A 58 -21.97 -6.46 -11.36
C GLU A 58 -21.50 -5.02 -11.31
N ALA A 59 -22.39 -4.14 -10.88
CA ALA A 59 -22.04 -2.84 -10.37
C ALA A 59 -21.19 -3.11 -9.12
N MET A 60 -19.86 -3.14 -9.28
CA MET A 60 -18.95 -3.08 -8.17
C MET A 60 -19.27 -1.79 -7.42
N SER A 61 -20.02 -1.93 -6.33
CA SER A 61 -20.28 -0.86 -5.39
C SER A 61 -18.92 -0.31 -4.94
N ALA A 62 -18.62 0.92 -5.33
CA ALA A 62 -17.49 1.66 -4.85
C ALA A 62 -17.69 1.89 -3.35
N GLN A 63 -17.23 0.95 -2.51
CA GLN A 63 -17.01 1.25 -1.11
C GLN A 63 -15.95 2.34 -1.06
N ALA A 64 -16.32 3.50 -0.55
CA ALA A 64 -15.39 4.57 -0.26
C ALA A 64 -14.31 3.99 0.65
N ASP A 65 -13.09 3.83 0.13
CA ASP A 65 -11.97 3.28 0.85
C ASP A 65 -11.62 4.26 1.99
N SER A 66 -11.70 3.79 3.23
CA SER A 66 -11.35 4.58 4.43
C SER A 66 -9.91 5.07 4.44
N THR A 67 -9.09 4.65 3.47
CA THR A 67 -7.70 5.10 3.30
C THR A 67 -7.59 6.49 2.69
N GLY A 68 -8.65 7.00 2.04
CA GLY A 68 -8.68 8.28 1.34
C GLY A 68 -7.93 8.26 0.00
N TYR A 69 -7.65 7.10 -0.59
CA TYR A 69 -7.28 6.99 -1.99
C TYR A 69 -8.50 7.23 -2.89
N ILE A 70 -8.29 7.88 -4.05
CA ILE A 70 -9.32 8.06 -5.09
C ILE A 70 -8.99 7.26 -6.36
N VAL A 71 -7.86 6.59 -6.38
CA VAL A 71 -7.39 5.65 -7.42
C VAL A 71 -7.45 4.22 -6.91
N ARG A 72 -7.44 3.24 -7.82
CA ARG A 72 -7.54 1.82 -7.49
C ARG A 72 -6.44 1.00 -8.14
N ILE A 73 -6.12 -0.14 -7.54
CA ILE A 73 -5.25 -1.15 -8.16
C ILE A 73 -5.89 -1.64 -9.47
N GLY A 74 -5.08 -1.73 -10.52
CA GLY A 74 -5.50 -2.09 -11.88
C GLY A 74 -5.81 -0.91 -12.78
N GLU A 75 -6.05 0.29 -12.24
CA GLU A 75 -6.24 1.51 -13.03
C GLU A 75 -4.93 2.05 -13.59
N ILE A 76 -4.99 2.77 -14.69
CA ILE A 76 -3.86 3.57 -15.20
C ILE A 76 -3.62 4.72 -14.23
N ALA A 77 -2.38 4.86 -13.77
CA ALA A 77 -1.99 5.93 -12.88
C ALA A 77 -2.24 7.30 -13.52
N PRO A 78 -2.91 8.24 -12.82
CA PRO A 78 -3.13 9.60 -13.31
C PRO A 78 -1.81 10.28 -13.70
N ASP A 79 -1.77 10.84 -14.91
CA ASP A 79 -0.57 11.50 -15.41
C ASP A 79 -0.36 12.88 -14.77
N PHE A 80 0.91 13.24 -14.60
CA PHE A 80 1.34 14.53 -14.10
C PHE A 80 2.76 14.84 -14.55
N THR A 81 3.15 16.11 -14.47
CA THR A 81 4.55 16.55 -14.59
C THR A 81 4.99 17.13 -13.26
N ILE A 82 6.13 16.67 -12.76
CA ILE A 82 6.75 17.13 -11.51
C ILE A 82 8.08 17.82 -11.78
N THR A 83 8.33 18.91 -11.06
CA THR A 83 9.65 19.58 -11.04
C THR A 83 10.44 19.04 -9.85
N LEU A 84 11.59 18.43 -10.13
CA LEU A 84 12.49 17.88 -9.12
C LEU A 84 13.29 18.99 -8.43
N THR A 85 13.88 18.67 -7.28
CA THR A 85 14.70 19.62 -6.49
C THR A 85 15.98 20.08 -7.20
N ASP A 86 16.40 19.39 -8.27
CA ASP A 86 17.51 19.79 -9.17
C ASP A 86 17.04 20.63 -10.38
N GLY A 87 15.74 20.92 -10.47
CA GLY A 87 15.13 21.72 -11.54
C GLY A 87 14.69 20.93 -12.76
N LYS A 88 14.99 19.63 -12.84
CA LYS A 88 14.51 18.79 -13.94
C LYS A 88 13.01 18.55 -13.84
N GLN A 89 12.38 18.41 -15.00
CA GLN A 89 10.98 18.01 -15.09
C GLN A 89 10.85 16.56 -15.52
N VAL A 90 9.92 15.86 -14.90
CA VAL A 90 9.59 14.47 -15.22
C VAL A 90 8.09 14.36 -15.39
N THR A 91 7.65 13.79 -16.51
CA THR A 91 6.24 13.44 -16.74
C THR A 91 6.07 11.95 -16.51
N LEU A 92 5.06 11.54 -15.73
CA LEU A 92 4.87 10.13 -15.39
C LEU A 92 4.67 9.25 -16.64
N SER A 93 3.94 9.73 -17.64
CA SER A 93 3.74 8.99 -18.90
C SER A 93 5.04 8.76 -19.70
N SER A 94 6.05 9.59 -19.51
CA SER A 94 7.37 9.40 -20.14
C SER A 94 8.17 8.22 -19.55
N LEU A 95 7.71 7.68 -18.44
CA LEU A 95 8.34 6.55 -17.74
C LEU A 95 7.73 5.19 -18.11
N ARG A 96 6.90 5.13 -19.15
CA ARG A 96 6.37 3.84 -19.65
C ARG A 96 7.51 2.88 -20.00
N GLY A 97 7.33 1.61 -19.68
CA GLY A 97 8.38 0.60 -19.77
C GLY A 97 9.22 0.44 -18.50
N LYS A 98 9.03 1.32 -17.50
CA LYS A 98 9.69 1.23 -16.20
C LYS A 98 8.67 0.88 -15.10
N VAL A 99 9.15 0.20 -14.08
CA VAL A 99 8.46 0.10 -12.79
C VAL A 99 8.69 1.41 -12.06
N VAL A 100 7.62 2.09 -11.65
CA VAL A 100 7.70 3.39 -11.00
C VAL A 100 7.10 3.31 -9.59
N MET A 101 7.85 3.79 -8.61
CA MET A 101 7.35 4.01 -7.26
C MET A 101 7.20 5.51 -7.00
N LEU A 102 6.01 5.92 -6.60
CA LEU A 102 5.72 7.27 -6.12
C LEU A 102 5.56 7.22 -4.60
N GLN A 103 6.32 8.02 -3.88
CA GLN A 103 6.14 8.25 -2.45
C GLN A 103 5.60 9.66 -2.23
N PHE A 104 4.44 9.79 -1.60
CA PHE A 104 3.92 11.08 -1.15
C PHE A 104 4.43 11.38 0.26
N THR A 105 5.05 12.53 0.43
CA THR A 105 5.75 12.91 1.65
C THR A 105 5.62 14.40 1.98
N ALA A 106 6.04 14.79 3.18
CA ALA A 106 6.19 16.19 3.59
C ALA A 106 7.11 16.28 4.82
N SER A 107 7.81 17.40 5.00
CA SER A 107 8.77 17.56 6.11
C SER A 107 8.12 17.56 7.50
N TRP A 108 6.86 17.96 7.61
CA TRP A 108 6.07 17.95 8.85
C TRP A 108 5.50 16.56 9.20
N CYS A 109 5.62 15.58 8.32
CA CYS A 109 5.05 14.25 8.49
C CYS A 109 6.00 13.33 9.29
N GLY A 110 5.66 13.01 10.52
CA GLY A 110 6.48 12.15 11.39
C GLY A 110 6.60 10.71 10.88
N VAL A 111 5.53 10.15 10.28
CA VAL A 111 5.55 8.80 9.70
C VAL A 111 6.43 8.74 8.46
N CYS A 112 6.37 9.78 7.60
CA CYS A 112 7.24 9.87 6.43
C CYS A 112 8.71 9.89 6.82
N ARG A 113 9.08 10.68 7.84
CA ARG A 113 10.45 10.71 8.38
C ARG A 113 10.94 9.34 8.86
N LYS A 114 10.03 8.53 9.41
CA LYS A 114 10.33 7.16 9.85
C LYS A 114 10.53 6.21 8.67
N GLU A 115 9.69 6.32 7.63
CA GLU A 115 9.68 5.42 6.47
C GLU A 115 10.84 5.69 5.49
N MET A 116 11.15 6.96 5.23
CA MET A 116 12.09 7.38 4.19
C MET A 116 13.48 6.73 4.27
N PRO A 117 14.11 6.55 5.44
CA PRO A 117 15.39 5.85 5.54
C PRO A 117 15.32 4.37 5.12
N PHE A 118 14.19 3.71 5.31
CA PHE A 118 13.98 2.34 4.84
C PHE A 118 13.79 2.29 3.32
N ILE A 119 13.03 3.24 2.74
CA ILE A 119 12.91 3.39 1.29
C ILE A 119 14.30 3.64 0.66
N GLU A 120 15.09 4.52 1.26
CA GLU A 120 16.47 4.77 0.82
C GLU A 120 17.29 3.48 0.81
N LYS A 121 17.34 2.78 1.94
CA LYS A 121 18.20 1.62 2.14
C LYS A 121 17.74 0.41 1.34
N ASP A 122 16.45 0.05 1.45
CA ASP A 122 15.95 -1.27 1.04
C ASP A 122 15.34 -1.26 -0.37
N ILE A 123 15.05 -0.07 -0.93
CA ILE A 123 14.53 0.11 -2.28
C ILE A 123 15.50 0.89 -3.16
N TRP A 124 15.80 2.16 -2.80
CA TRP A 124 16.59 3.03 -3.66
C TRP A 124 18.02 2.53 -3.87
N GLN A 125 18.77 2.29 -2.83
CA GLN A 125 20.14 1.82 -2.94
C GLN A 125 20.29 0.47 -3.65
N LYS A 126 19.24 -0.34 -3.60
CA LYS A 126 19.19 -1.65 -4.27
C LYS A 126 18.91 -1.53 -5.77
N HIS A 127 18.11 -0.54 -6.19
CA HIS A 127 17.58 -0.45 -7.55
C HIS A 127 17.97 0.81 -8.32
N LYS A 128 18.69 1.77 -7.73
CA LYS A 128 19.03 3.06 -8.35
C LYS A 128 19.77 2.96 -9.68
N ASP A 129 20.53 1.88 -9.87
CA ASP A 129 21.30 1.64 -11.09
C ASP A 129 20.51 0.79 -12.12
N ASN A 130 19.29 0.35 -11.79
CA ASN A 130 18.43 -0.37 -12.71
C ASN A 130 17.65 0.61 -13.60
N THR A 131 17.97 0.62 -14.90
CA THR A 131 17.32 1.52 -15.88
C THR A 131 15.82 1.27 -16.05
N SER A 132 15.31 0.11 -15.64
CA SER A 132 13.89 -0.25 -15.65
C SER A 132 13.14 0.16 -14.38
N PHE A 133 13.80 0.84 -13.44
CA PHE A 133 13.20 1.34 -12.20
C PHE A 133 13.27 2.85 -12.10
N ALA A 134 12.25 3.45 -11.50
CA ALA A 134 12.25 4.86 -11.13
C ALA A 134 11.54 5.05 -9.79
N LEU A 135 12.08 5.92 -8.94
CA LEU A 135 11.48 6.29 -7.66
C LEU A 135 11.50 7.81 -7.52
N TYR A 136 10.35 8.37 -7.13
CA TYR A 136 10.22 9.80 -6.86
C TYR A 136 9.47 10.03 -5.55
N GLY A 137 10.07 10.82 -4.66
CA GLY A 137 9.35 11.39 -3.53
C GLY A 137 8.65 12.67 -3.97
N ILE A 138 7.35 12.77 -3.73
CA ILE A 138 6.50 13.92 -4.11
C ILE A 138 6.20 14.67 -2.82
N ASP A 139 6.85 15.81 -2.65
CA ASP A 139 6.71 16.63 -1.44
C ASP A 139 5.54 17.59 -1.58
N ARG A 140 4.58 17.43 -0.68
CA ARG A 140 3.30 18.11 -0.74
C ARG A 140 3.36 19.50 -0.14
N ASP A 141 3.20 20.51 -1.01
CA ASP A 141 2.92 21.90 -0.65
C ASP A 141 4.00 22.58 0.21
N GLU A 142 5.28 22.23 -0.06
CA GLU A 142 6.42 22.85 0.61
C GLU A 142 7.36 23.52 -0.40
N PRO A 143 8.03 24.62 0.01
CA PRO A 143 8.99 25.31 -0.87
C PRO A 143 10.28 24.51 -1.03
N LEU A 144 10.95 24.69 -2.19
CA LEU A 144 12.16 23.98 -2.58
C LEU A 144 13.20 23.83 -1.47
N GLU A 145 13.52 24.93 -0.77
CA GLU A 145 14.55 24.91 0.26
C GLU A 145 14.16 24.06 1.48
N ARG A 146 12.86 23.95 1.76
CA ARG A 146 12.33 23.06 2.79
C ARG A 146 12.52 21.61 2.39
N VAL A 147 12.19 21.28 1.16
CA VAL A 147 12.31 19.90 0.61
C VAL A 147 13.78 19.47 0.56
N LYS A 148 14.69 20.35 0.15
CA LYS A 148 16.15 20.08 0.19
C LYS A 148 16.67 19.84 1.61
N ALA A 149 16.22 20.66 2.56
CA ALA A 149 16.59 20.49 3.97
C ALA A 149 16.03 19.18 4.54
N PHE A 150 14.81 18.81 4.14
CA PHE A 150 14.17 17.56 4.53
C PHE A 150 14.91 16.33 3.99
N ALA A 151 15.29 16.31 2.72
CA ALA A 151 16.13 15.26 2.13
C ALA A 151 17.43 15.06 2.93
N LYS A 152 18.11 16.18 3.27
CA LYS A 152 19.33 16.15 4.07
C LYS A 152 19.09 15.59 5.49
N GLN A 153 18.00 15.96 6.13
CA GLN A 153 17.66 15.50 7.49
C GLN A 153 17.31 14.00 7.53
N THR A 154 16.67 13.48 6.49
CA THR A 154 16.28 12.07 6.39
C THR A 154 17.38 11.20 5.79
N GLY A 155 18.42 11.81 5.20
CA GLY A 155 19.53 11.11 4.58
C GLY A 155 19.19 10.44 3.25
N VAL A 156 18.06 10.80 2.62
CA VAL A 156 17.64 10.20 1.36
C VAL A 156 18.37 10.83 0.17
N THR A 157 18.64 10.00 -0.85
CA THR A 157 19.34 10.40 -2.08
C THR A 157 18.48 10.18 -3.33
N TYR A 158 17.31 9.53 -3.20
CA TYR A 158 16.40 9.42 -4.34
C TYR A 158 15.77 10.78 -4.68
N PRO A 159 15.38 10.99 -5.95
CA PRO A 159 14.84 12.26 -6.40
C PRO A 159 13.58 12.67 -5.64
N LEU A 160 13.59 13.88 -5.09
CA LEU A 160 12.40 14.53 -4.55
C LEU A 160 11.91 15.60 -5.52
N GLY A 161 10.59 15.71 -5.65
CA GLY A 161 9.93 16.69 -6.47
C GLY A 161 8.89 17.49 -5.69
N LEU A 162 8.51 18.63 -6.26
CA LEU A 162 7.64 19.62 -5.65
C LEU A 162 6.22 19.46 -6.14
N ASP A 163 5.27 19.48 -5.22
CA ASP A 163 3.83 19.48 -5.50
C ASP A 163 3.14 20.70 -4.86
N PRO A 164 3.37 21.91 -5.42
CA PRO A 164 2.77 23.12 -4.90
C PRO A 164 1.23 23.05 -5.03
N GLY A 165 0.53 23.41 -3.96
CA GLY A 165 -0.93 23.33 -3.89
C GLY A 165 -1.48 21.92 -3.77
N ALA A 166 -0.62 20.88 -3.62
CA ALA A 166 -1.01 19.48 -3.53
C ALA A 166 -1.81 18.97 -4.75
N ASP A 167 -1.51 19.46 -5.95
CA ASP A 167 -2.29 19.14 -7.17
C ASP A 167 -1.96 17.75 -7.72
N ILE A 168 -0.72 17.26 -7.55
CA ILE A 168 -0.34 15.89 -7.88
C ILE A 168 -0.95 14.94 -6.86
N PHE A 169 -0.83 15.25 -5.55
CA PHE A 169 -1.43 14.45 -4.49
C PHE A 169 -2.94 14.27 -4.68
N ALA A 170 -3.64 15.36 -5.06
CA ALA A 170 -5.09 15.36 -5.28
C ALA A 170 -5.56 14.51 -6.48
N LYS A 171 -4.63 14.04 -7.33
CA LYS A 171 -4.95 13.06 -8.39
C LYS A 171 -4.99 11.62 -7.86
N TYR A 172 -4.40 11.35 -6.70
CA TYR A 172 -4.27 10.01 -6.13
C TYR A 172 -5.07 9.81 -4.84
N ALA A 173 -5.29 10.88 -4.08
CA ALA A 173 -5.98 10.84 -2.81
C ALA A 173 -6.82 12.10 -2.58
N GLU A 174 -7.78 12.01 -1.67
CA GLU A 174 -8.53 13.17 -1.20
C GLU A 174 -7.56 14.23 -0.68
N ARG A 175 -7.79 15.49 -1.07
CA ARG A 175 -6.86 16.60 -0.77
C ARG A 175 -6.57 16.78 0.73
N ASN A 176 -7.51 16.42 1.60
CA ASN A 176 -7.40 16.46 3.06
C ASN A 176 -6.91 15.14 3.68
N ALA A 177 -6.68 14.10 2.88
CA ALA A 177 -6.21 12.81 3.37
C ALA A 177 -4.78 12.89 3.93
N GLY A 178 -4.43 11.90 4.79
CA GLY A 178 -3.08 11.78 5.32
C GLY A 178 -2.03 11.59 4.22
N ILE A 179 -0.85 12.17 4.39
CA ILE A 179 0.16 12.30 3.32
C ILE A 179 0.95 11.00 3.06
N THR A 180 1.30 10.22 4.09
CA THR A 180 2.17 9.04 3.94
C THR A 180 1.51 7.98 3.06
N ARG A 181 1.97 7.87 1.82
CA ARG A 181 1.42 6.96 0.80
C ARG A 181 2.50 6.55 -0.18
N ASN A 182 2.46 5.30 -0.61
CA ASN A 182 3.26 4.83 -1.73
C ASN A 182 2.34 4.25 -2.80
N VAL A 183 2.64 4.52 -4.05
CA VAL A 183 1.94 3.97 -5.22
C VAL A 183 2.96 3.30 -6.11
N LEU A 184 2.83 2.00 -6.33
CA LEU A 184 3.67 1.21 -7.22
C LEU A 184 2.94 1.02 -8.55
N ILE A 185 3.63 1.33 -9.63
CA ILE A 185 3.12 1.36 -11.00
C ILE A 185 3.98 0.42 -11.84
N ASP A 186 3.35 -0.43 -12.64
CA ASP A 186 4.03 -1.36 -13.54
C ASP A 186 4.53 -0.69 -14.84
N LYS A 187 5.18 -1.49 -15.69
CA LYS A 187 5.74 -1.03 -16.98
C LYS A 187 4.68 -0.49 -17.95
N GLU A 188 3.45 -0.97 -17.83
CA GLU A 188 2.29 -0.55 -18.62
C GLU A 188 1.64 0.73 -18.08
N GLY A 189 2.03 1.16 -16.87
CA GLY A 189 1.51 2.35 -16.20
C GLY A 189 0.28 2.08 -15.35
N LYS A 190 0.00 0.82 -15.00
CA LYS A 190 -1.08 0.45 -14.09
C LYS A 190 -0.61 0.46 -12.65
N ILE A 191 -1.46 0.90 -11.77
CA ILE A 191 -1.24 0.81 -10.31
C ILE A 191 -1.36 -0.65 -9.92
N VAL A 192 -0.31 -1.22 -9.32
CA VAL A 192 -0.27 -2.63 -8.92
C VAL A 192 -0.19 -2.83 -7.41
N MET A 193 0.18 -1.80 -6.66
CA MET A 193 0.17 -1.81 -5.20
C MET A 193 0.07 -0.39 -4.67
N MET A 194 -0.60 -0.23 -3.55
CA MET A 194 -0.68 1.03 -2.80
C MET A 194 -0.51 0.72 -1.32
N THR A 195 0.28 1.54 -0.61
CA THR A 195 0.44 1.44 0.85
C THR A 195 0.06 2.75 1.53
N ARG A 196 -0.29 2.69 2.81
CA ARG A 196 -0.64 3.87 3.62
C ARG A 196 -0.02 3.76 5.00
N LEU A 197 0.62 4.84 5.44
CA LEU A 197 1.43 4.85 6.66
C LEU A 197 2.65 3.92 6.52
N TYR A 198 3.33 3.62 7.63
CA TYR A 198 4.45 2.69 7.65
C TYR A 198 4.12 1.49 8.52
N ASN A 199 4.09 0.34 7.88
CA ASN A 199 3.97 -0.97 8.50
C ASN A 199 5.07 -1.89 7.93
N GLU A 200 5.79 -2.59 8.79
CA GLU A 200 6.97 -3.39 8.38
C GLU A 200 6.61 -4.55 7.44
N GLU A 201 5.46 -5.22 7.66
CA GLU A 201 5.02 -6.34 6.82
C GLU A 201 4.56 -5.86 5.44
N GLU A 202 3.81 -4.75 5.41
CA GLU A 202 3.36 -4.13 4.16
C GLU A 202 4.55 -3.57 3.37
N PHE A 203 5.52 -2.94 4.05
CA PHE A 203 6.75 -2.45 3.43
C PHE A 203 7.60 -3.60 2.84
N ALA A 204 7.75 -4.70 3.57
CA ALA A 204 8.43 -5.90 3.05
C ALA A 204 7.71 -6.46 1.81
N SER A 205 6.38 -6.44 1.79
CA SER A 205 5.57 -6.85 0.64
C SER A 205 5.76 -5.91 -0.54
N LEU A 206 5.89 -4.59 -0.31
CA LEU A 206 6.21 -3.60 -1.34
C LEU A 206 7.58 -3.86 -1.96
N CYS A 207 8.62 -4.07 -1.14
CA CYS A 207 9.97 -4.41 -1.60
C CYS A 207 9.95 -5.67 -2.47
N LYS A 208 9.28 -6.73 -2.02
CA LYS A 208 9.15 -7.99 -2.77
C LYS A 208 8.43 -7.77 -4.10
N LYS A 209 7.36 -6.98 -4.12
CA LYS A 209 6.61 -6.68 -5.35
C LYS A 209 7.46 -5.92 -6.37
N ILE A 210 8.28 -4.97 -5.93
CA ILE A 210 9.25 -4.29 -6.80
C ILE A 210 10.24 -5.29 -7.40
N ASP A 211 10.82 -6.18 -6.57
CA ASP A 211 11.75 -7.22 -7.02
C ASP A 211 11.12 -8.16 -8.07
N GLU A 212 9.85 -8.49 -7.92
CA GLU A 212 9.10 -9.34 -8.86
C GLU A 212 8.90 -8.67 -10.21
N LEU A 213 8.56 -7.37 -10.22
CA LEU A 213 8.30 -6.60 -11.46
C LEU A 213 9.58 -6.25 -12.23
N LEU A 214 10.73 -6.32 -11.57
CA LEU A 214 12.04 -6.02 -12.17
C LEU A 214 12.78 -7.25 -12.71
N LYS A 215 12.24 -8.44 -12.53
CA LYS A 215 12.73 -9.68 -13.15
C LYS A 215 12.35 -9.73 -14.63
#